data_f86f00f571574048b5975bd91afb426a
#
_entry.id   f86f00f571574048b5975bd91afb426a
#
_cell.length_a   1.000
_cell.length_b   1.000
_cell.length_c   1.000
_cell.angle_alpha   90.00
_cell.angle_beta   90.00
_cell.angle_gamma   90.00
#
_symmetry.space_group_name_H-M   'P 1'
#
loop_
_entity.id
_entity.type
_entity.pdbx_description
1 polymer ?
#
loop_
_entity_poly.entity_id
_entity_poly.type
_entity_poly.pdbx_seq_one_letter_code
_entity_poly.pdbx_strand_id
1 'polypeptide(L)'
;VGDRSGTIFKISRDRQIYVYATVEPSIAAYHLAFGPDGYLYVTGPTTSSFDCVYRISNTGEVEVFYRGLGRRQGLAFDDNDNLYVAASLGGRRGVVRISPGRDAELFLSGPGIVGLAFSPSRHAIVATSNTLYRVACGIAPRPL
;
A
#
# COMPACT_ATOMS: atom_id res chain seq x y z
N VAL A 1 2.17 -10.52 8.36
CA VAL A 1 3.59 -10.15 8.22
C VAL A 1 4.08 -10.61 6.85
N GLY A 2 4.78 -9.75 6.12
CA GLY A 2 5.37 -10.10 4.83
C GLY A 2 6.89 -10.34 4.95
N ASP A 3 7.35 -11.39 4.31
CA ASP A 3 8.76 -11.74 4.16
C ASP A 3 9.24 -11.38 2.75
N ARG A 4 10.48 -10.96 2.61
CA ARG A 4 11.11 -10.60 1.33
C ARG A 4 11.10 -11.72 0.28
N SER A 5 10.99 -12.97 0.70
CA SER A 5 10.82 -14.13 -0.22
C SER A 5 9.50 -14.13 -0.99
N GLY A 6 8.55 -13.25 -0.64
CA GLY A 6 7.20 -13.21 -1.20
C GLY A 6 6.16 -13.88 -0.32
N THR A 7 6.54 -14.42 0.82
CA THR A 7 5.59 -15.09 1.72
C THR A 7 4.89 -14.08 2.62
N ILE A 8 3.57 -14.12 2.64
CA ILE A 8 2.72 -13.40 3.58
C ILE A 8 2.25 -14.38 4.65
N PHE A 9 2.56 -14.09 5.89
CA PHE A 9 2.19 -14.92 7.05
C PHE A 9 0.99 -14.33 7.79
N LYS A 10 0.12 -15.21 8.23
CA LYS A 10 -0.94 -14.92 9.19
C LYS A 10 -0.51 -15.43 10.57
N ILE A 11 -0.64 -14.61 11.59
CA ILE A 11 -0.41 -14.97 12.98
C ILE A 11 -1.78 -15.01 13.69
N SER A 12 -2.16 -16.15 14.24
CA SER A 12 -3.40 -16.31 14.98
C SER A 12 -3.30 -15.70 16.39
N ARG A 13 -4.43 -15.61 17.07
CA ARG A 13 -4.47 -15.12 18.49
C ARG A 13 -3.69 -16.01 19.44
N ASP A 14 -3.62 -17.31 19.16
CA ASP A 14 -2.84 -18.33 19.90
C ASP A 14 -1.38 -18.39 19.46
N ARG A 15 -0.91 -17.38 18.73
CA ARG A 15 0.49 -17.21 18.28
C ARG A 15 0.98 -18.29 17.32
N GLN A 16 0.09 -18.99 16.64
CA GLN A 16 0.47 -19.89 15.55
C GLN A 16 0.71 -19.09 14.27
N ILE A 17 1.74 -19.47 13.51
CA ILE A 17 2.14 -18.83 12.27
C ILE A 17 1.75 -19.73 11.10
N TYR A 18 1.03 -19.18 10.14
CA TYR A 18 0.61 -19.88 8.93
C TYR A 18 1.06 -19.11 7.70
N VAL A 19 1.42 -19.83 6.63
CA VAL A 19 1.53 -19.22 5.30
C VAL A 19 0.12 -18.83 4.86
N TYR A 20 -0.08 -17.54 4.61
CA TYR A 20 -1.37 -17.01 4.20
C TYR A 20 -1.48 -16.89 2.69
N ALA A 21 -0.42 -16.39 2.06
CA ALA A 21 -0.34 -16.23 0.61
C ALA A 21 1.11 -16.14 0.16
N THR A 22 1.34 -16.30 -1.14
CA THR A 22 2.64 -16.04 -1.77
C THR A 22 2.46 -15.06 -2.91
N VAL A 23 3.28 -14.01 -2.93
CA VAL A 23 3.34 -12.99 -3.97
C VAL A 23 4.75 -12.95 -4.56
N GLU A 24 4.97 -12.08 -5.55
CA GLU A 24 6.30 -11.88 -6.11
C GLU A 24 7.30 -11.43 -5.04
N PRO A 25 8.53 -11.99 -4.99
CA PRO A 25 9.56 -11.56 -4.04
C PRO A 25 9.87 -10.07 -4.12
N SER A 26 10.11 -9.44 -2.98
CA SER A 26 10.41 -8.02 -2.87
C SER A 26 11.87 -7.76 -2.51
N ILE A 27 12.42 -6.68 -3.04
CA ILE A 27 13.77 -6.20 -2.67
C ILE A 27 13.77 -5.42 -1.35
N ALA A 28 12.60 -5.09 -0.82
CA ALA A 28 12.41 -4.39 0.45
C ALA A 28 11.23 -4.98 1.25
N ALA A 29 10.87 -4.35 2.35
CA ALA A 29 9.71 -4.76 3.15
C ALA A 29 8.40 -4.61 2.36
N TYR A 30 7.46 -5.53 2.61
CA TYR A 30 6.08 -5.38 2.16
C TYR A 30 5.33 -4.41 3.06
N HIS A 31 4.45 -3.65 2.45
CA HIS A 31 3.47 -2.83 3.13
C HIS A 31 2.09 -3.46 2.97
N LEU A 32 1.33 -3.49 4.05
CA LEU A 32 0.08 -4.22 4.16
C LEU A 32 -1.01 -3.32 4.73
N ALA A 33 -2.20 -3.33 4.15
CA ALA A 33 -3.38 -2.68 4.70
C ALA A 33 -4.65 -3.46 4.34
N PHE A 34 -5.59 -3.54 5.27
CA PHE A 34 -6.92 -4.09 4.97
C PHE A 34 -7.77 -3.06 4.24
N GLY A 35 -8.38 -3.48 3.13
CA GLY A 35 -9.30 -2.67 2.35
C GLY A 35 -10.75 -2.74 2.85
N PRO A 36 -11.62 -1.92 2.25
CA PRO A 36 -13.06 -1.87 2.57
C PRO A 36 -13.79 -3.19 2.30
N ASP A 37 -13.29 -3.95 1.35
CA ASP A 37 -13.80 -5.26 0.92
C ASP A 37 -13.33 -6.43 1.81
N GLY A 38 -12.55 -6.16 2.85
CA GLY A 38 -11.97 -7.16 3.73
C GLY A 38 -10.75 -7.88 3.16
N TYR A 39 -10.30 -7.53 1.95
CA TYR A 39 -9.06 -8.05 1.37
C TYR A 39 -7.84 -7.40 2.02
N LEU A 40 -6.75 -8.14 2.08
CA LEU A 40 -5.44 -7.61 2.44
C LEU A 40 -4.74 -7.07 1.20
N TYR A 41 -4.53 -5.76 1.14
CA TYR A 41 -3.77 -5.11 0.06
C TYR A 41 -2.28 -5.13 0.36
N VAL A 42 -1.49 -5.45 -0.66
CA VAL A 42 -0.05 -5.68 -0.53
C VAL A 42 0.71 -4.90 -1.59
N THR A 43 1.69 -4.15 -1.14
CA THR A 43 2.69 -3.50 -1.99
C THR A 43 4.09 -3.84 -1.52
N GLY A 44 5.05 -3.77 -2.43
CA GLY A 44 6.46 -3.94 -2.12
C GLY A 44 7.27 -3.81 -3.41
N PRO A 45 8.39 -3.08 -3.43
CA PRO A 45 9.17 -2.90 -4.64
C PRO A 45 9.77 -4.24 -5.06
N THR A 46 9.55 -4.60 -6.32
CA THR A 46 10.10 -5.82 -6.93
C THR A 46 11.20 -5.48 -7.92
N THR A 47 11.86 -6.49 -8.46
CA THR A 47 12.82 -6.33 -9.57
C THR A 47 12.12 -6.22 -10.92
N SER A 48 10.85 -6.53 -10.98
CA SER A 48 10.02 -6.43 -12.18
C SER A 48 9.75 -4.96 -12.54
N SER A 49 9.70 -4.66 -13.84
CA SER A 49 9.28 -3.35 -14.35
C SER A 49 7.77 -3.14 -14.28
N PHE A 50 7.01 -4.19 -13.98
CA PHE A 50 5.54 -4.19 -13.95
C PHE A 50 5.02 -4.34 -12.52
N ASP A 51 5.27 -3.32 -11.72
CA ASP A 51 4.83 -3.31 -10.34
C ASP A 51 3.30 -3.35 -10.20
N CYS A 52 2.82 -4.31 -9.41
CA CYS A 52 1.40 -4.50 -9.13
C CYS A 52 1.07 -4.18 -7.68
N VAL A 53 -0.09 -3.60 -7.43
CA VAL A 53 -0.75 -3.70 -6.13
C VAL A 53 -1.52 -5.01 -6.13
N TYR A 54 -1.20 -5.90 -5.20
CA TYR A 54 -1.94 -7.14 -5.00
C TYR A 54 -3.01 -6.95 -3.95
N ARG A 55 -4.08 -7.75 -4.03
CA ARG A 55 -5.00 -7.96 -2.92
C ARG A 55 -5.19 -9.46 -2.67
N ILE A 56 -5.36 -9.83 -1.43
CA ILE A 56 -5.43 -11.21 -0.99
C ILE A 56 -6.75 -11.41 -0.26
N SER A 57 -7.54 -12.38 -0.70
CA SER A 57 -8.82 -12.73 -0.09
C SER A 57 -8.63 -13.31 1.32
N ASN A 58 -9.72 -13.46 2.08
CA ASN A 58 -9.70 -14.11 3.39
C ASN A 58 -9.32 -15.59 3.33
N THR A 59 -9.39 -16.22 2.15
CA THR A 59 -8.96 -17.61 1.87
C THR A 59 -7.52 -17.72 1.38
N GLY A 60 -6.82 -16.57 1.19
CA GLY A 60 -5.42 -16.54 0.74
C GLY A 60 -5.24 -16.48 -0.78
N GLU A 61 -6.33 -16.31 -1.54
CA GLU A 61 -6.25 -16.15 -3.00
C GLU A 61 -5.68 -14.78 -3.36
N VAL A 62 -4.65 -14.77 -4.23
CA VAL A 62 -3.94 -13.55 -4.65
C VAL A 62 -4.45 -13.10 -6.00
N GLU A 63 -4.80 -11.83 -6.09
CA GLU A 63 -5.16 -11.21 -7.37
C GLU A 63 -4.50 -9.83 -7.54
N VAL A 64 -4.33 -9.40 -8.78
CA VAL A 64 -3.83 -8.06 -9.09
C VAL A 64 -4.98 -7.08 -8.96
N PHE A 65 -4.84 -6.13 -8.04
CA PHE A 65 -5.79 -5.03 -7.89
C PHE A 65 -5.51 -3.90 -8.89
N TYR A 66 -4.24 -3.46 -8.99
CA TYR A 66 -3.84 -2.40 -9.89
C TYR A 66 -2.45 -2.67 -10.48
N ARG A 67 -2.22 -2.23 -11.72
CA ARG A 67 -0.94 -2.41 -12.44
C ARG A 67 -0.51 -1.07 -13.03
N GLY A 68 0.81 -0.84 -13.08
CA GLY A 68 1.39 0.34 -13.74
C GLY A 68 1.93 1.41 -12.78
N LEU A 69 2.10 1.07 -11.50
CA LEU A 69 2.81 1.93 -10.55
C LEU A 69 4.29 1.56 -10.49
N GLY A 70 5.18 2.57 -10.54
CA GLY A 70 6.61 2.36 -10.33
C GLY A 70 6.99 2.41 -8.86
N ARG A 71 7.85 1.44 -8.41
CA ARG A 71 8.46 1.41 -7.06
C ARG A 71 7.45 1.69 -5.94
N ARG A 72 6.36 0.94 -5.92
CA ARG A 72 5.31 1.04 -4.91
C ARG A 72 5.84 0.64 -3.54
N GLN A 73 5.45 1.39 -2.52
CA GLN A 73 5.83 1.18 -1.13
C GLN A 73 4.62 1.38 -0.21
N GLY A 74 4.69 2.24 0.81
CA GLY A 74 3.61 2.46 1.76
C GLY A 74 2.23 2.67 1.12
N LEU A 75 1.19 2.15 1.77
CA LEU A 75 -0.19 2.29 1.34
C LEU A 75 -1.11 2.57 2.53
N ALA A 76 -2.21 3.26 2.27
CA ALA A 76 -3.26 3.53 3.24
C ALA A 76 -4.60 3.76 2.53
N PHE A 77 -5.70 3.47 3.22
CA PHE A 77 -7.05 3.79 2.77
C PHE A 77 -7.61 5.02 3.49
N ASP A 78 -8.42 5.79 2.78
CA ASP A 78 -9.26 6.83 3.39
C ASP A 78 -10.67 6.30 3.71
N ASP A 79 -11.49 7.15 4.33
CA ASP A 79 -12.87 6.84 4.70
C ASP A 79 -13.85 6.81 3.51
N ASN A 80 -13.40 7.17 2.31
CA ASN A 80 -14.14 7.06 1.05
C ASN A 80 -13.66 5.86 0.20
N ASP A 81 -12.94 4.92 0.81
CA ASP A 81 -12.46 3.70 0.19
C ASP A 81 -11.41 3.92 -0.94
N ASN A 82 -10.83 5.10 -1.04
CA ASN A 82 -9.72 5.32 -1.95
C ASN A 82 -8.43 4.73 -1.35
N LEU A 83 -7.66 4.05 -2.20
CA LEU A 83 -6.33 3.56 -1.86
C LEU A 83 -5.28 4.61 -2.25
N TYR A 84 -4.42 4.94 -1.30
CA TYR A 84 -3.25 5.80 -1.54
C TYR A 84 -1.98 4.97 -1.46
N VAL A 85 -1.09 5.13 -2.44
CA VAL A 85 0.16 4.37 -2.54
C VAL A 85 1.33 5.33 -2.76
N ALA A 86 2.39 5.18 -1.96
CA ALA A 86 3.66 5.84 -2.22
C ALA A 86 4.33 5.18 -3.44
N ALA A 87 4.20 5.79 -4.62
CA ALA A 87 4.57 5.19 -5.89
C ALA A 87 4.91 6.25 -6.94
N SER A 88 5.34 5.81 -8.11
CA SER A 88 5.42 6.65 -9.30
C SER A 88 4.26 6.33 -10.25
N LEU A 89 3.64 7.37 -10.79
CA LEU A 89 2.62 7.28 -11.84
C LEU A 89 3.10 8.11 -13.04
N GLY A 90 3.19 7.49 -14.21
CA GLY A 90 3.70 8.15 -15.41
C GLY A 90 5.08 8.77 -15.22
N GLY A 91 5.98 8.09 -14.49
CA GLY A 91 7.33 8.57 -14.19
C GLY A 91 7.44 9.63 -13.08
N ARG A 92 6.33 10.12 -12.55
CA ARG A 92 6.31 11.12 -11.47
C ARG A 92 6.16 10.46 -10.10
N ARG A 93 7.12 10.67 -9.23
CA ARG A 93 7.13 10.14 -7.85
C ARG A 93 6.22 10.95 -6.93
N GLY A 94 5.50 10.24 -6.04
CA GLY A 94 4.65 10.88 -5.07
C GLY A 94 3.76 9.91 -4.31
N VAL A 95 2.57 10.37 -3.98
CA VAL A 95 1.46 9.55 -3.49
C VAL A 95 0.42 9.49 -4.60
N VAL A 96 0.08 8.30 -5.03
CA VAL A 96 -0.95 8.03 -6.04
C VAL A 96 -2.24 7.64 -5.33
N ARG A 97 -3.33 8.29 -5.67
CA ARG A 97 -4.69 7.92 -5.24
C ARG A 97 -5.29 6.99 -6.30
N ILE A 98 -5.85 5.89 -5.86
CA ILE A 98 -6.60 4.94 -6.69
C ILE A 98 -8.02 4.87 -6.16
N SER A 99 -9.00 5.25 -6.97
CA SER A 99 -10.41 5.19 -6.60
C SER A 99 -10.92 3.75 -6.50
N PRO A 100 -12.08 3.49 -5.88
CA PRO A 100 -12.74 2.18 -5.93
C PRO A 100 -12.99 1.68 -7.36
N GLY A 101 -13.19 2.59 -8.32
CA GLY A 101 -13.31 2.30 -9.75
C GLY A 101 -11.98 2.01 -10.45
N ARG A 102 -10.87 2.00 -9.71
CA ARG A 102 -9.50 1.77 -10.21
C ARG A 102 -8.94 2.87 -11.12
N ASP A 103 -9.48 4.08 -11.02
CA ASP A 103 -8.86 5.25 -11.65
C ASP A 103 -7.74 5.77 -10.76
N ALA A 104 -6.56 5.99 -11.37
CA ALA A 104 -5.37 6.44 -10.64
C ALA A 104 -4.98 7.87 -11.01
N GLU A 105 -4.67 8.67 -10.01
CA GLU A 105 -4.13 10.02 -10.20
C GLU A 105 -2.99 10.31 -9.21
N LEU A 106 -2.11 11.23 -9.57
CA LEU A 106 -1.07 11.72 -8.66
C LEU A 106 -1.69 12.71 -7.68
N PHE A 107 -1.92 12.29 -6.44
CA PHE A 107 -2.50 13.11 -5.38
C PHE A 107 -1.50 14.12 -4.80
N LEU A 108 -0.26 13.69 -4.59
CA LEU A 108 0.81 14.51 -4.03
C LEU A 108 2.12 14.16 -4.73
N SER A 109 2.84 15.16 -5.21
CA SER A 109 4.14 14.98 -5.86
C SER A 109 5.27 15.32 -4.91
N GLY A 110 6.29 14.46 -4.85
CA GLY A 110 7.50 14.72 -4.07
C GLY A 110 8.53 13.61 -4.26
N PRO A 111 9.83 13.96 -4.24
CA PRO A 111 10.90 12.99 -4.38
C PRO A 111 11.03 12.13 -3.13
N GLY A 112 11.47 10.89 -3.30
CA GLY A 112 11.86 10.00 -2.19
C GLY A 112 10.73 9.58 -1.25
N ILE A 113 9.46 9.78 -1.60
CA ILE A 113 8.32 9.35 -0.77
C ILE A 113 8.27 7.83 -0.72
N VAL A 114 8.27 7.27 0.48
CA VAL A 114 8.30 5.82 0.74
C VAL A 114 7.14 5.33 1.60
N GLY A 115 6.49 6.21 2.37
CA GLY A 115 5.40 5.84 3.26
C GLY A 115 4.40 6.96 3.44
N LEU A 116 3.19 6.59 3.84
CA LEU A 116 2.13 7.53 4.20
C LEU A 116 1.20 6.92 5.26
N ALA A 117 0.56 7.80 6.00
CA ALA A 117 -0.55 7.48 6.88
C ALA A 117 -1.48 8.69 6.96
N PHE A 118 -2.76 8.46 7.25
CA PHE A 118 -3.69 9.54 7.54
C PHE A 118 -3.93 9.62 9.05
N SER A 119 -4.01 10.84 9.56
CA SER A 119 -4.32 11.08 10.96
C SER A 119 -5.79 11.42 11.16
N PRO A 120 -6.37 11.15 12.35
CA PRO A 120 -7.74 11.55 12.68
C PRO A 120 -7.98 13.07 12.54
N SER A 121 -6.93 13.88 12.65
CA SER A 121 -6.96 15.34 12.43
C SER A 121 -6.93 15.74 10.95
N ARG A 122 -7.21 14.82 10.04
CA ARG A 122 -7.31 15.01 8.59
C ARG A 122 -6.04 15.55 7.93
N HIS A 123 -4.89 15.04 8.40
CA HIS A 123 -3.60 15.29 7.78
C HIS A 123 -3.02 14.01 7.20
N ALA A 124 -2.36 14.14 6.07
CA ALA A 124 -1.44 13.11 5.60
C ALA A 124 -0.09 13.28 6.29
N ILE A 125 0.44 12.19 6.82
CA ILE A 125 1.83 12.10 7.28
C ILE A 125 2.56 11.34 6.18
N VAL A 126 3.53 12.00 5.57
CA VAL A 126 4.29 11.47 4.43
C VAL A 126 5.73 11.30 4.83
N ALA A 127 6.26 10.10 4.64
CA ALA A 127 7.64 9.75 4.96
C ALA A 127 8.50 9.69 3.70
N THR A 128 9.68 10.30 3.77
CA THR A 128 10.80 10.06 2.86
C THR A 128 11.88 9.26 3.58
N SER A 129 13.03 9.05 2.96
CA SER A 129 14.14 8.31 3.58
C SER A 129 14.66 8.94 4.89
N ASN A 130 14.48 10.25 5.09
CA ASN A 130 15.07 10.99 6.20
C ASN A 130 14.15 12.07 6.82
N THR A 131 12.94 12.25 6.33
CA THR A 131 12.07 13.34 6.77
C THR A 131 10.61 12.89 6.83
N LEU A 132 9.88 13.39 7.83
CA LEU A 132 8.43 13.28 7.91
C LEU A 132 7.80 14.65 7.62
N TYR A 133 6.82 14.64 6.73
CA TYR A 133 6.02 15.81 6.40
C TYR A 133 4.60 15.63 6.89
N ARG A 134 4.03 16.68 7.44
CA ARG A 134 2.61 16.77 7.78
C ARG A 134 1.92 17.69 6.81
N VAL A 135 0.95 17.18 6.08
CA VAL A 135 0.21 17.92 5.04
C VAL A 135 -1.26 17.97 5.41
N ALA A 136 -1.81 19.17 5.51
CA ALA A 136 -3.25 19.35 5.68
C ALA A 136 -3.95 19.00 4.37
N CYS A 137 -4.75 17.94 4.36
CA CYS A 137 -5.38 17.43 3.14
C CYS A 137 -6.90 17.24 3.25
N GLY A 138 -7.47 17.39 4.46
CA GLY A 138 -8.91 17.19 4.68
C GLY A 138 -9.38 15.72 4.67
N ILE A 139 -8.48 14.78 4.45
CA ILE A 139 -8.78 13.34 4.30
C ILE A 139 -8.77 12.67 5.68
N ALA A 140 -9.82 11.93 6.00
CA ALA A 140 -9.89 11.10 7.19
C ALA A 140 -9.35 9.70 6.89
N PRO A 141 -8.66 9.05 7.88
CA PRO A 141 -8.26 7.66 7.74
C PRO A 141 -9.49 6.75 7.76
N ARG A 142 -9.39 5.61 7.08
CA ARG A 142 -10.34 4.52 7.29
C ARG A 142 -10.21 4.05 8.75
N PRO A 143 -11.33 3.87 9.47
CA PRO A 143 -11.31 3.22 10.79
C PRO A 143 -10.78 1.79 10.68
N LEU A 144 -9.99 1.36 11.69
CA LEU A 144 -9.48 -0.01 11.80
C LEU A 144 -10.57 -0.97 12.29
#